data_15c36a067de71f5420441eaa318ca476
#
_entry.id   15c36a067de71f5420441eaa318ca476
#
_cell.length_a   1.000
_cell.length_b   1.000
_cell.length_c   1.000
_cell.angle_alpha   90.00
_cell.angle_beta   90.00
_cell.angle_gamma   90.00
#
_symmetry.space_group_name_H-M   'P 1'
#
loop_
_entity.id
_entity.type
_entity.pdbx_description
1 polymer ?
#
loop_
_entity_poly.entity_id
_entity_poly.type
_entity_poly.pdbx_seq_one_letter_code
_entity_poly.pdbx_strand_id
1 'polypeptide(L)'
;RYPESLLEDHNLRQYIEKKLGREAQNNAGISEVKIERKADQIDLEVRTARPGVVVGRGGQGIEALRTGLQKELGGNRQIRINVVEVQRVDADAFLIGEYIAQQLERRVSFRRVVRQAIQRAQRAGVQGIKIQVSGRLNGAEIARTEWTREGRVPLHTLRANIDYAYVTAKTIYGILGIKVWVFKGEVIPGEEEEQTSNPRNEREPRRRQNRRRPSFEDRSNEN
;
A
#
# COMPACT_ATOMS: atom_id res chain seq x y z
N ARG A 1 16.57 -4.90 -27.58
CA ARG A 1 15.83 -3.80 -26.87
C ARG A 1 14.85 -4.32 -25.81
N TYR A 2 13.90 -5.24 -26.15
CA TYR A 2 12.91 -5.71 -25.17
C TYR A 2 13.51 -6.45 -23.96
N PRO A 3 14.44 -7.42 -24.11
CA PRO A 3 15.03 -8.11 -22.97
C PRO A 3 15.89 -7.19 -22.09
N GLU A 4 16.56 -6.23 -22.68
CA GLU A 4 17.33 -5.20 -21.96
C GLU A 4 16.41 -4.32 -21.11
N SER A 5 15.29 -3.87 -21.69
CA SER A 5 14.28 -3.07 -20.96
C SER A 5 13.66 -3.84 -19.81
N LEU A 6 13.41 -5.15 -19.98
CA LEU A 6 12.85 -5.99 -18.92
C LEU A 6 13.85 -6.17 -17.76
N LEU A 7 15.13 -6.34 -18.09
CA LEU A 7 16.19 -6.43 -17.09
C LEU A 7 16.35 -5.12 -16.31
N GLU A 8 16.29 -3.99 -17.02
CA GLU A 8 16.31 -2.67 -16.39
C GLU A 8 15.11 -2.48 -15.44
N ASP A 9 13.89 -2.87 -15.84
CA ASP A 9 12.70 -2.80 -14.99
C ASP A 9 12.83 -3.67 -13.74
N HIS A 10 13.39 -4.84 -13.88
CA HIS A 10 13.67 -5.73 -12.76
C HIS A 10 14.66 -5.10 -11.78
N ASN A 11 15.76 -4.54 -12.29
CA ASN A 11 16.77 -3.86 -11.47
C ASN A 11 16.18 -2.63 -10.75
N LEU A 12 15.35 -1.84 -11.44
CA LEU A 12 14.65 -0.70 -10.83
C LEU A 12 13.75 -1.15 -9.66
N ARG A 13 12.95 -2.19 -9.86
CA ARG A 13 12.08 -2.74 -8.80
C ARG A 13 12.90 -3.25 -7.62
N GLN A 14 13.95 -4.01 -7.86
CA GLN A 14 14.85 -4.51 -6.82
C GLN A 14 15.50 -3.37 -6.04
N TYR A 15 15.98 -2.33 -6.73
CA TYR A 15 16.60 -1.18 -6.07
C TYR A 15 15.62 -0.45 -5.16
N ILE A 16 14.39 -0.22 -5.63
CA ILE A 16 13.33 0.43 -4.84
C ILE A 16 12.97 -0.44 -3.63
N GLU A 17 12.79 -1.74 -3.82
CA GLU A 17 12.48 -2.68 -2.73
C GLU A 17 13.60 -2.74 -1.69
N LYS A 18 14.87 -2.76 -2.13
CA LYS A 18 16.03 -2.75 -1.24
C LYS A 18 16.15 -1.46 -0.42
N LYS A 19 15.77 -0.31 -0.98
CA LYS A 19 15.89 1.00 -0.31
C LYS A 19 14.69 1.35 0.57
N LEU A 20 13.49 0.97 0.17
CA LEU A 20 12.22 1.38 0.79
C LEU A 20 11.37 0.20 1.25
N GLY A 21 11.71 -1.03 0.88
CA GLY A 21 10.98 -2.23 1.23
C GLY A 21 11.16 -2.66 2.68
N ARG A 22 10.69 -3.85 2.98
CA ARG A 22 10.62 -4.40 4.34
C ARG A 22 11.97 -4.50 5.05
N GLU A 23 13.03 -4.82 4.32
CA GLU A 23 14.39 -4.99 4.87
C GLU A 23 15.11 -3.64 5.07
N ALA A 24 14.55 -2.53 4.56
CA ALA A 24 15.12 -1.20 4.74
C ALA A 24 14.89 -0.66 6.15
N GLN A 25 15.81 0.19 6.62
CA GLN A 25 15.67 0.86 7.92
C GLN A 25 14.38 1.68 8.02
N ASN A 26 13.96 2.25 6.90
CA ASN A 26 12.75 3.05 6.79
C ASN A 26 11.75 2.33 5.87
N ASN A 27 11.03 1.35 6.40
CA ASN A 27 9.98 0.68 5.65
C ASN A 27 8.87 1.66 5.27
N ALA A 28 8.74 1.94 3.99
CA ALA A 28 7.71 2.81 3.44
C ALA A 28 6.36 2.09 3.22
N GLY A 29 6.33 0.75 3.25
CA GLY A 29 5.16 -0.04 2.90
C GLY A 29 4.79 0.17 1.44
N ILE A 30 5.62 -0.32 0.53
CA ILE A 30 5.37 -0.23 -0.92
C ILE A 30 4.30 -1.27 -1.28
N SER A 31 3.22 -0.85 -1.91
CA SER A 31 2.20 -1.75 -2.44
C SER A 31 2.53 -2.19 -3.86
N GLU A 32 2.76 -1.23 -4.75
CA GLU A 32 2.99 -1.46 -6.17
C GLU A 32 3.96 -0.43 -6.73
N VAL A 33 4.78 -0.85 -7.70
CA VAL A 33 5.63 0.03 -8.50
C VAL A 33 5.22 -0.12 -9.96
N LYS A 34 4.63 0.92 -10.53
CA LYS A 34 4.33 1.00 -11.97
C LYS A 34 5.45 1.73 -12.69
N ILE A 35 5.85 1.20 -13.83
CA ILE A 35 6.92 1.73 -14.65
C ILE A 35 6.35 2.03 -16.03
N GLU A 36 6.32 3.30 -16.40
CA GLU A 36 5.94 3.74 -17.73
C GLU A 36 7.18 4.27 -18.45
N ARG A 37 7.44 3.73 -19.65
CA ARG A 37 8.58 4.11 -20.46
C ARG A 37 8.14 4.98 -21.64
N LYS A 38 8.68 6.18 -21.68
CA LYS A 38 8.67 7.05 -22.85
C LYS A 38 10.05 7.00 -23.52
N ALA A 39 10.20 7.56 -24.73
CA ALA A 39 11.44 7.44 -25.49
C ALA A 39 12.70 7.79 -24.67
N ASP A 40 12.68 8.93 -23.97
CA ASP A 40 13.83 9.45 -23.22
C ASP A 40 13.57 9.59 -21.71
N GLN A 41 12.36 9.23 -21.26
CA GLN A 41 11.93 9.41 -19.88
C GLN A 41 11.31 8.13 -19.33
N ILE A 42 11.62 7.84 -18.07
CA ILE A 42 10.99 6.75 -17.30
C ILE A 42 10.16 7.38 -16.19
N ASP A 43 8.86 7.14 -16.23
CA ASP A 43 7.94 7.59 -15.19
C ASP A 43 7.69 6.41 -14.23
N LEU A 44 8.06 6.59 -12.98
CA LEU A 44 7.88 5.62 -11.89
C LEU A 44 6.75 6.08 -10.99
N GLU A 45 5.66 5.33 -10.91
CA GLU A 45 4.61 5.55 -9.91
C GLU A 45 4.81 4.54 -8.76
N VAL A 46 5.17 5.04 -7.59
CA VAL A 46 5.37 4.25 -6.38
C VAL A 46 4.17 4.42 -5.47
N ARG A 47 3.37 3.35 -5.32
CA ARG A 47 2.24 3.32 -4.40
C ARG A 47 2.72 2.85 -3.04
N THR A 48 2.50 3.68 -2.02
CA THR A 48 3.03 3.45 -0.68
C THR A 48 2.00 3.76 0.41
N ALA A 49 2.11 3.03 1.52
CA ALA A 49 1.32 3.31 2.72
C ALA A 49 1.83 4.55 3.49
N ARG A 50 3.10 4.92 3.30
CA ARG A 50 3.75 6.01 4.03
C ARG A 50 4.53 6.94 3.09
N PRO A 51 3.84 7.80 2.35
CA PRO A 51 4.48 8.68 1.37
C PRO A 51 5.54 9.61 2.00
N GLY A 52 5.34 10.04 3.23
CA GLY A 52 6.30 10.89 3.94
C GLY A 52 7.69 10.25 4.13
N VAL A 53 7.77 8.92 4.24
CA VAL A 53 9.05 8.21 4.34
C VAL A 53 9.80 8.22 3.00
N VAL A 54 9.07 8.09 1.90
CA VAL A 54 9.64 8.11 0.53
C VAL A 54 10.12 9.52 0.17
N VAL A 55 9.29 10.52 0.46
CA VAL A 55 9.61 11.92 0.17
C VAL A 55 10.80 12.39 1.01
N GLY A 56 10.83 12.00 2.28
CA GLY A 56 11.87 12.45 3.22
C GLY A 56 11.75 13.92 3.61
N ARG A 57 12.68 14.40 4.40
CA ARG A 57 12.73 15.81 4.82
C ARG A 57 13.07 16.71 3.64
N GLY A 58 12.18 17.63 3.28
CA GLY A 58 12.42 18.59 2.20
C GLY A 58 12.62 17.98 0.80
N GLY A 59 12.12 16.75 0.55
CA GLY A 59 12.29 16.10 -0.75
C GLY A 59 13.61 15.36 -0.97
N GLN A 60 14.53 15.39 0.00
CA GLN A 60 15.85 14.73 -0.11
C GLN A 60 15.75 13.22 -0.37
N GLY A 61 14.71 12.54 0.15
CA GLY A 61 14.49 11.12 -0.09
C GLY A 61 14.25 10.79 -1.56
N ILE A 62 13.40 11.56 -2.23
CA ILE A 62 13.11 11.38 -3.66
C ILE A 62 14.37 11.69 -4.50
N GLU A 63 15.10 12.74 -4.18
CA GLU A 63 16.32 13.10 -4.92
C GLU A 63 17.41 12.05 -4.76
N ALA A 64 17.60 11.53 -3.56
CA ALA A 64 18.54 10.44 -3.31
C ALA A 64 18.16 9.16 -4.08
N LEU A 65 16.85 8.82 -4.12
CA LEU A 65 16.34 7.71 -4.92
C LEU A 65 16.58 7.94 -6.42
N ARG A 66 16.25 9.14 -6.91
CA ARG A 66 16.43 9.49 -8.32
C ARG A 66 17.91 9.37 -8.73
N THR A 67 18.81 9.93 -7.95
CA THR A 67 20.26 9.85 -8.21
C THR A 67 20.76 8.42 -8.17
N GLY A 68 20.29 7.61 -7.22
CA GLY A 68 20.65 6.21 -7.12
C GLY A 68 20.16 5.38 -8.30
N LEU A 69 18.90 5.56 -8.71
CA LEU A 69 18.32 4.89 -9.88
C LEU A 69 19.01 5.28 -11.19
N GLN A 70 19.41 6.55 -11.34
CA GLN A 70 20.20 7.02 -12.49
C GLN A 70 21.57 6.34 -12.57
N LYS A 71 22.21 6.12 -11.43
CA LYS A 71 23.49 5.39 -11.38
C LYS A 71 23.34 3.92 -11.77
N GLU A 72 22.29 3.25 -11.30
CA GLU A 72 22.01 1.85 -11.65
C GLU A 72 21.69 1.65 -13.14
N LEU A 73 21.00 2.61 -13.76
CA LEU A 73 20.67 2.56 -15.19
C LEU A 73 21.83 2.98 -16.10
N GLY A 74 22.92 3.50 -15.56
CA GLY A 74 24.15 3.83 -16.28
C GLY A 74 24.02 4.90 -17.35
N GLY A 75 23.07 5.85 -17.26
CA GLY A 75 22.95 6.75 -18.37
C GLY A 75 22.09 7.99 -18.23
N ASN A 76 21.97 8.69 -19.36
CA ASN A 76 21.37 10.00 -19.58
C ASN A 76 19.82 10.01 -19.56
N ARG A 77 19.15 8.98 -19.07
CA ARG A 77 17.68 8.95 -19.07
C ARG A 77 17.11 9.76 -17.92
N GLN A 78 16.07 10.53 -18.21
CA GLN A 78 15.35 11.27 -17.19
C GLN A 78 14.42 10.31 -16.44
N ILE A 79 14.54 10.30 -15.10
CA ILE A 79 13.65 9.53 -14.23
C ILE A 79 12.76 10.50 -13.48
N ARG A 80 11.43 10.32 -13.61
CA ARG A 80 10.42 11.01 -12.82
C ARG A 80 9.82 10.03 -11.82
N ILE A 81 9.79 10.39 -10.55
CA ILE A 81 9.23 9.58 -9.49
C ILE A 81 7.94 10.25 -8.99
N ASN A 82 6.84 9.54 -9.12
CA ASN A 82 5.54 9.94 -8.60
C ASN A 82 5.21 9.07 -7.40
N VAL A 83 4.90 9.69 -6.27
CA VAL A 83 4.53 8.96 -5.05
C VAL A 83 3.03 9.10 -4.83
N VAL A 84 2.34 7.96 -4.79
CA VAL A 84 0.89 7.89 -4.60
C VAL A 84 0.61 7.20 -3.28
N GLU A 85 -0.25 7.81 -2.47
CA GLU A 85 -0.67 7.23 -1.20
C GLU A 85 -1.74 6.15 -1.40
N VAL A 86 -1.57 5.02 -0.72
CA VAL A 86 -2.59 3.97 -0.65
C VAL A 86 -3.62 4.32 0.41
N GLN A 87 -4.84 4.67 -0.01
CA GLN A 87 -5.91 5.11 0.91
C GLN A 87 -6.32 4.04 1.93
N ARG A 88 -6.37 2.77 1.51
CA ARG A 88 -6.81 1.63 2.34
C ARG A 88 -5.70 0.60 2.45
N VAL A 89 -4.74 0.86 3.33
CA VAL A 89 -3.59 -0.02 3.58
C VAL A 89 -4.02 -1.43 4.00
N ASP A 90 -5.03 -1.54 4.85
CA ASP A 90 -5.54 -2.83 5.34
C ASP A 90 -6.46 -3.57 4.33
N ALA A 91 -6.69 -3.00 3.14
CA ALA A 91 -7.40 -3.64 2.03
C ALA A 91 -6.46 -4.02 0.85
N ASP A 92 -5.16 -3.80 0.99
CA ASP A 92 -4.14 -4.15 0.02
C ASP A 92 -3.51 -5.50 0.36
N ALA A 93 -3.55 -6.44 -0.58
CA ALA A 93 -3.08 -7.80 -0.33
C ALA A 93 -1.59 -7.87 -0.03
N PHE A 94 -0.77 -7.05 -0.71
CA PHE A 94 0.67 -7.06 -0.52
C PHE A 94 1.06 -6.51 0.86
N LEU A 95 0.46 -5.40 1.28
CA LEU A 95 0.72 -4.77 2.58
C LEU A 95 0.27 -5.66 3.75
N ILE A 96 -0.86 -6.36 3.60
CA ILE A 96 -1.31 -7.38 4.55
C ILE A 96 -0.29 -8.51 4.63
N GLY A 97 0.20 -8.99 3.49
CA GLY A 97 1.22 -10.04 3.42
C GLY A 97 2.52 -9.63 4.09
N GLU A 98 3.00 -8.41 3.85
CA GLU A 98 4.19 -7.85 4.53
C GLU A 98 4.01 -7.75 6.05
N TYR A 99 2.84 -7.28 6.49
CA TYR A 99 2.53 -7.21 7.90
C TYR A 99 2.61 -8.59 8.57
N ILE A 100 2.01 -9.61 7.93
CA ILE A 100 2.05 -10.99 8.43
C ILE A 100 3.49 -11.49 8.47
N ALA A 101 4.28 -11.26 7.43
CA ALA A 101 5.68 -11.69 7.35
C ALA A 101 6.51 -11.07 8.47
N GLN A 102 6.39 -9.77 8.72
CA GLN A 102 7.09 -9.10 9.82
C GLN A 102 6.75 -9.68 11.20
N GLN A 103 5.47 -10.01 11.43
CA GLN A 103 5.06 -10.60 12.70
C GLN A 103 5.60 -12.04 12.88
N LEU A 104 5.63 -12.83 11.80
CA LEU A 104 6.19 -14.19 11.82
C LEU A 104 7.71 -14.18 12.06
N GLU A 105 8.44 -13.23 11.48
CA GLU A 105 9.87 -13.02 11.74
C GLU A 105 10.14 -12.64 13.20
N ARG A 106 9.22 -11.91 13.82
CA ARG A 106 9.24 -11.59 15.27
C ARG A 106 8.78 -12.75 16.15
N ARG A 107 8.59 -13.95 15.60
CA ARG A 107 8.19 -15.18 16.30
C ARG A 107 6.80 -15.11 16.94
N VAL A 108 5.90 -14.28 16.44
CA VAL A 108 4.52 -14.28 16.89
C VAL A 108 3.80 -15.51 16.33
N SER A 109 2.92 -16.14 17.12
CA SER A 109 2.14 -17.30 16.69
C SER A 109 1.35 -17.00 15.41
N PHE A 110 1.51 -17.81 14.36
CA PHE A 110 0.88 -17.60 13.07
C PHE A 110 -0.65 -17.52 13.13
N ARG A 111 -1.30 -18.32 14.01
CA ARG A 111 -2.77 -18.30 14.19
C ARG A 111 -3.26 -16.96 14.69
N ARG A 112 -2.51 -16.35 15.62
CA ARG A 112 -2.83 -15.02 16.17
C ARG A 112 -2.67 -13.94 15.11
N VAL A 113 -1.56 -13.99 14.37
CA VAL A 113 -1.25 -13.00 13.32
C VAL A 113 -2.29 -13.05 12.21
N VAL A 114 -2.62 -14.24 11.70
CA VAL A 114 -3.61 -14.42 10.64
C VAL A 114 -4.98 -13.90 11.09
N ARG A 115 -5.44 -14.25 12.29
CA ARG A 115 -6.70 -13.75 12.83
C ARG A 115 -6.72 -12.22 12.94
N GLN A 116 -5.63 -11.62 13.41
CA GLN A 116 -5.51 -10.17 13.53
C GLN A 116 -5.50 -9.48 12.17
N ALA A 117 -4.82 -10.05 11.16
CA ALA A 117 -4.80 -9.54 9.80
C ALA A 117 -6.22 -9.56 9.18
N ILE A 118 -6.94 -10.67 9.35
CA ILE A 118 -8.31 -10.81 8.88
C ILE A 118 -9.24 -9.76 9.51
N GLN A 119 -9.16 -9.58 10.84
CA GLN A 119 -9.96 -8.57 11.53
C GLN A 119 -9.67 -7.13 11.06
N ARG A 120 -8.40 -6.82 10.74
CA ARG A 120 -8.06 -5.51 10.17
C ARG A 120 -8.67 -5.32 8.79
N ALA A 121 -8.53 -6.31 7.91
CA ALA A 121 -9.10 -6.27 6.58
C ALA A 121 -10.63 -6.11 6.60
N GLN A 122 -11.33 -6.79 7.51
CA GLN A 122 -12.77 -6.64 7.69
C GLN A 122 -13.16 -5.21 8.12
N ARG A 123 -12.41 -4.61 9.04
CA ARG A 123 -12.63 -3.21 9.46
C ARG A 123 -12.40 -2.22 8.31
N ALA A 124 -11.51 -2.55 7.37
CA ALA A 124 -11.27 -1.75 6.16
C ALA A 124 -12.39 -1.91 5.11
N GLY A 125 -13.41 -2.75 5.37
CA GLY A 125 -14.57 -2.92 4.50
C GLY A 125 -14.34 -3.87 3.33
N VAL A 126 -13.40 -4.82 3.44
CA VAL A 126 -13.16 -5.88 2.45
C VAL A 126 -14.31 -6.89 2.51
N GLN A 127 -14.85 -7.29 1.34
CA GLN A 127 -15.96 -8.23 1.25
C GLN A 127 -15.57 -9.68 1.58
N GLY A 128 -14.30 -10.02 1.39
CA GLY A 128 -13.77 -11.32 1.76
C GLY A 128 -12.25 -11.38 1.68
N ILE A 129 -11.68 -12.24 2.51
CA ILE A 129 -10.24 -12.46 2.56
C ILE A 129 -9.93 -13.93 2.77
N LYS A 130 -8.90 -14.42 2.09
CA LYS A 130 -8.29 -15.73 2.30
C LYS A 130 -6.80 -15.56 2.49
N ILE A 131 -6.28 -16.13 3.57
CA ILE A 131 -4.85 -16.14 3.87
C ILE A 131 -4.39 -17.59 3.98
N GLN A 132 -3.29 -17.91 3.33
CA GLN A 132 -2.65 -19.22 3.39
C GLN A 132 -1.20 -19.05 3.81
N VAL A 133 -0.78 -19.78 4.81
CA VAL A 133 0.61 -19.81 5.29
C VAL A 133 1.16 -21.23 5.15
N SER A 134 2.32 -21.37 4.55
CA SER A 134 2.97 -22.65 4.28
C SER A 134 4.42 -22.65 4.73
N GLY A 135 4.87 -23.82 5.22
CA GLY A 135 6.22 -24.03 5.70
C GLY A 135 6.25 -24.65 7.10
N ARG A 136 7.36 -24.47 7.82
CA ARG A 136 7.55 -24.96 9.19
C ARG A 136 6.88 -24.03 10.20
N LEU A 137 5.57 -24.17 10.33
CA LEU A 137 4.75 -23.28 11.17
C LEU A 137 5.10 -23.44 12.65
N ASN A 138 5.38 -22.32 13.32
CA ASN A 138 5.86 -22.28 14.72
C ASN A 138 7.10 -23.13 14.99
N GLY A 139 7.96 -23.38 14.01
CA GLY A 139 9.17 -24.16 14.15
C GLY A 139 8.97 -25.68 14.15
N ALA A 140 7.80 -26.18 13.74
CA ALA A 140 7.57 -27.62 13.60
C ALA A 140 8.57 -28.26 12.61
N GLU A 141 8.98 -29.50 12.86
CA GLU A 141 9.90 -30.21 11.96
C GLU A 141 9.30 -30.45 10.59
N ILE A 142 8.01 -30.80 10.55
CA ILE A 142 7.30 -31.10 9.31
C ILE A 142 6.62 -29.83 8.82
N ALA A 143 6.92 -29.46 7.57
CA ALA A 143 6.24 -28.35 6.90
C ALA A 143 4.78 -28.72 6.63
N ARG A 144 3.90 -27.77 6.82
CA ARG A 144 2.48 -27.90 6.49
C ARG A 144 1.91 -26.61 5.96
N THR A 145 0.74 -26.69 5.39
CA THR A 145 0.00 -25.54 4.89
C THR A 145 -1.29 -25.39 5.69
N GLU A 146 -1.49 -24.23 6.26
CA GLU A 146 -2.75 -23.85 6.90
C GLU A 146 -3.32 -22.61 6.20
N TRP A 147 -4.64 -22.61 6.05
CA TRP A 147 -5.34 -21.48 5.45
C TRP A 147 -6.59 -21.12 6.27
N THR A 148 -6.94 -19.87 6.21
CA THR A 148 -8.17 -19.33 6.84
C THR A 148 -8.84 -18.41 5.84
N ARG A 149 -10.16 -18.48 5.77
CA ARG A 149 -10.98 -17.63 4.91
C ARG A 149 -12.12 -17.04 5.73
N GLU A 150 -12.39 -15.79 5.51
CA GLU A 150 -13.57 -15.09 6.02
C GLU A 150 -14.21 -14.27 4.90
N GLY A 151 -15.55 -14.29 4.87
CA GLY A 151 -16.31 -13.69 3.79
C GLY A 151 -16.29 -14.48 2.49
N ARG A 152 -16.67 -13.82 1.41
CA ARG A 152 -16.76 -14.40 0.08
C ARG A 152 -15.50 -14.13 -0.72
N VAL A 153 -14.87 -15.16 -1.27
CA VAL A 153 -13.70 -15.06 -2.16
C VAL A 153 -13.95 -15.89 -3.41
N PRO A 154 -14.65 -15.35 -4.42
CA PRO A 154 -15.07 -16.09 -5.61
C PRO A 154 -13.95 -16.17 -6.64
N LEU A 155 -13.04 -17.14 -6.51
CA LEU A 155 -11.86 -17.29 -7.39
C LEU A 155 -12.19 -17.65 -8.85
N HIS A 156 -13.38 -18.16 -9.11
CA HIS A 156 -13.81 -18.57 -10.45
C HIS A 156 -14.67 -17.52 -11.18
N THR A 157 -15.00 -16.42 -10.52
CA THR A 157 -15.83 -15.36 -11.10
C THR A 157 -14.94 -14.32 -11.79
N LEU A 158 -15.03 -14.19 -13.11
CA LEU A 158 -14.16 -13.27 -13.89
C LEU A 158 -14.39 -11.79 -13.56
N ARG A 159 -15.61 -11.41 -13.21
CA ARG A 159 -15.94 -10.03 -12.81
C ARG A 159 -15.51 -9.67 -11.38
N ALA A 160 -15.02 -10.64 -10.59
CA ALA A 160 -14.57 -10.39 -9.24
C ALA A 160 -13.22 -9.68 -9.22
N ASN A 161 -13.15 -8.54 -8.55
CA ASN A 161 -11.90 -7.83 -8.31
C ASN A 161 -11.19 -8.46 -7.09
N ILE A 162 -10.23 -9.33 -7.37
CA ILE A 162 -9.44 -10.03 -6.36
C ILE A 162 -8.01 -9.55 -6.44
N ASP A 163 -7.56 -8.92 -5.35
CA ASP A 163 -6.18 -8.56 -5.15
C ASP A 163 -5.41 -9.75 -4.56
N TYR A 164 -4.28 -10.09 -5.15
CA TYR A 164 -3.46 -11.23 -4.76
C TYR A 164 -2.03 -10.84 -4.49
N ALA A 165 -1.48 -11.34 -3.39
CA ALA A 165 -0.07 -11.18 -3.10
C ALA A 165 0.56 -12.48 -2.59
N TYR A 166 1.83 -12.66 -2.95
CA TYR A 166 2.70 -13.69 -2.41
C TYR A 166 3.89 -13.03 -1.74
N VAL A 167 4.08 -13.32 -0.46
CA VAL A 167 5.17 -12.76 0.36
C VAL A 167 5.88 -13.90 1.08
N THR A 168 7.20 -13.78 1.23
CA THR A 168 8.01 -14.74 1.99
C THR A 168 8.46 -14.12 3.30
N ALA A 169 8.44 -14.91 4.38
CA ALA A 169 9.01 -14.54 5.67
C ALA A 169 10.24 -15.40 5.95
N LYS A 170 11.35 -14.76 6.25
CA LYS A 170 12.61 -15.44 6.59
C LYS A 170 12.66 -15.67 8.09
N THR A 171 12.47 -16.91 8.52
CA THR A 171 12.56 -17.28 9.93
C THR A 171 13.82 -18.09 10.20
N ILE A 172 14.20 -18.23 11.49
CA ILE A 172 15.34 -19.07 11.87
C ILE A 172 15.16 -20.55 11.50
N TYR A 173 13.91 -21.02 11.33
CA TYR A 173 13.57 -22.40 10.97
C TYR A 173 13.45 -22.61 9.45
N GLY A 174 13.62 -21.55 8.66
CA GLY A 174 13.49 -21.56 7.20
C GLY A 174 12.53 -20.50 6.69
N ILE A 175 12.18 -20.60 5.40
CA ILE A 175 11.32 -19.66 4.73
C ILE A 175 9.86 -20.11 4.87
N LEU A 176 8.98 -19.19 5.23
CA LEU A 176 7.53 -19.36 5.21
C LEU A 176 6.94 -18.63 4.00
N GLY A 177 6.07 -19.30 3.25
CA GLY A 177 5.32 -18.69 2.16
C GLY A 177 3.95 -18.21 2.65
N ILE A 178 3.59 -16.98 2.33
CA ILE A 178 2.33 -16.35 2.68
C ILE A 178 1.62 -15.96 1.39
N LYS A 179 0.41 -16.45 1.19
CA LYS A 179 -0.46 -16.08 0.07
C LYS A 179 -1.69 -15.39 0.62
N VAL A 180 -2.02 -14.23 0.08
CA VAL A 180 -3.17 -13.42 0.49
C VAL A 180 -4.04 -13.15 -0.71
N TRP A 181 -5.35 -13.39 -0.58
CA TRP A 181 -6.37 -13.03 -1.56
C TRP A 181 -7.37 -12.11 -0.87
N VAL A 182 -7.60 -10.96 -1.43
CA VAL A 182 -8.52 -9.94 -0.93
C VAL A 182 -9.57 -9.67 -1.98
N PHE A 183 -10.83 -9.93 -1.67
CA PHE A 183 -11.95 -9.64 -2.55
C PHE A 183 -12.47 -8.23 -2.27
N LYS A 184 -12.27 -7.31 -3.21
CA LYS A 184 -12.66 -5.90 -3.10
C LYS A 184 -14.09 -5.63 -3.56
N GLY A 185 -14.65 -6.52 -4.40
CA GLY A 185 -15.98 -6.37 -4.98
C GLY A 185 -16.05 -6.91 -6.40
N GLU A 186 -17.19 -6.73 -7.06
CA GLU A 186 -17.37 -7.09 -8.46
C GLU A 186 -17.23 -5.82 -9.32
N VAL A 187 -16.53 -5.94 -10.45
CA VAL A 187 -16.38 -4.86 -11.45
C VAL A 187 -17.42 -5.12 -12.54
N ILE A 188 -18.35 -4.19 -12.69
CA ILE A 188 -19.35 -4.23 -13.74
C ILE A 188 -18.88 -3.27 -14.85
N PRO A 189 -18.69 -3.75 -16.10
CA PRO A 189 -18.30 -2.87 -17.21
C PRO A 189 -19.32 -1.74 -17.38
N GLY A 190 -18.87 -0.50 -17.31
CA GLY A 190 -19.70 0.70 -17.41
C GLY A 190 -19.89 1.49 -16.12
N GLU A 191 -19.62 0.94 -14.94
CA GLU A 191 -19.68 1.65 -13.65
C GLU A 191 -18.31 2.18 -13.17
N GLU A 192 -17.24 1.88 -13.89
CA GLU A 192 -15.88 2.26 -13.47
C GLU A 192 -15.58 3.75 -13.50
N GLU A 193 -16.33 4.55 -14.28
CA GLU A 193 -16.04 5.96 -14.45
C GLU A 193 -16.48 6.84 -13.27
N GLU A 194 -17.43 6.38 -12.44
CA GLU A 194 -17.93 7.19 -11.31
C GLU A 194 -17.07 7.11 -10.03
N GLN A 195 -16.25 6.06 -9.87
CA GLN A 195 -15.47 5.88 -8.64
C GLN A 195 -14.08 6.54 -8.66
N THR A 196 -13.61 7.00 -9.80
CA THR A 196 -12.32 7.69 -9.93
C THR A 196 -12.41 9.21 -9.91
N SER A 197 -13.60 9.77 -10.01
CA SER A 197 -13.83 11.18 -9.77
C SER A 197 -13.83 11.45 -8.26
N ASN A 198 -12.67 11.72 -7.73
CA ASN A 198 -12.48 12.30 -6.42
C ASN A 198 -13.40 13.53 -6.28
N PRO A 199 -14.33 13.61 -5.35
CA PRO A 199 -14.96 14.87 -5.03
C PRO A 199 -13.88 15.73 -4.36
N ARG A 200 -13.10 16.44 -5.18
CA ARG A 200 -12.30 17.55 -4.70
C ARG A 200 -13.24 18.48 -3.98
N ASN A 201 -13.18 18.46 -2.65
CA ASN A 201 -13.40 19.59 -1.79
C ASN A 201 -14.11 20.80 -2.46
N GLU A 202 -15.37 20.72 -2.67
CA GLU A 202 -16.20 21.89 -2.60
C GLU A 202 -16.31 22.28 -1.11
N ARG A 203 -15.25 22.92 -0.64
CA ARG A 203 -15.35 23.73 0.55
C ARG A 203 -16.26 24.90 0.18
N GLU A 204 -17.54 24.73 0.42
CA GLU A 204 -18.46 25.87 0.48
C GLU A 204 -17.78 26.96 1.33
N PRO A 205 -17.70 28.19 0.80
CA PRO A 205 -17.21 29.29 1.61
C PRO A 205 -18.22 29.48 2.76
N ARG A 206 -17.83 29.09 3.97
CA ARG A 206 -18.61 29.39 5.17
C ARG A 206 -18.89 30.88 5.18
N ARG A 207 -20.11 31.28 4.79
CA ARG A 207 -20.64 32.60 4.99
C ARG A 207 -20.43 32.95 6.46
N ARG A 208 -19.49 33.85 6.72
CA ARG A 208 -19.32 34.50 8.00
C ARG A 208 -20.63 35.24 8.30
N GLN A 209 -21.52 34.62 9.06
CA GLN A 209 -22.59 35.35 9.70
C GLN A 209 -21.93 36.31 10.66
N ASN A 210 -21.95 37.57 10.26
CA ASN A 210 -21.54 38.72 11.04
C ASN A 210 -22.53 38.88 12.22
N ARG A 211 -22.28 38.16 13.32
CA ARG A 211 -22.96 38.41 14.57
C ARG A 211 -22.47 39.74 15.08
N ARG A 212 -23.24 40.83 14.79
CA ARG A 212 -23.13 42.11 15.45
C ARG A 212 -23.23 41.85 16.95
N ARG A 213 -22.16 42.16 17.69
CA ARG A 213 -22.22 42.27 19.13
C ARG A 213 -23.13 43.45 19.46
N PRO A 214 -24.13 43.35 20.38
CA PRO A 214 -24.86 44.50 20.87
C PRO A 214 -23.87 45.38 21.66
N SER A 215 -23.88 46.67 21.35
CA SER A 215 -23.15 47.70 22.06
C SER A 215 -23.72 47.87 23.47
N PHE A 216 -22.85 47.88 24.44
CA PHE A 216 -23.11 48.14 25.85
C PHE A 216 -23.24 49.66 26.05
N GLU A 217 -24.37 50.28 25.68
CA GLU A 217 -24.76 51.64 26.03
C GLU A 217 -26.28 51.67 26.02
N ASP A 218 -26.85 51.57 27.18
CA ASP A 218 -28.10 52.14 27.67
C ASP A 218 -28.56 51.42 28.96
N ARG A 219 -27.92 51.76 30.07
CA ARG A 219 -28.48 51.62 31.41
C ARG A 219 -28.01 52.74 32.27
N SER A 220 -28.48 53.93 31.96
CA SER A 220 -28.54 55.03 32.92
C SER A 220 -29.66 55.96 32.50
N ASN A 221 -30.86 55.68 33.01
CA ASN A 221 -31.94 56.59 33.31
C ASN A 221 -33.20 55.76 33.52
N GLU A 222 -33.53 55.60 34.78
CA GLU A 222 -34.88 55.71 35.37
C GLU A 222 -34.83 55.32 36.85
N ASN A 223 -34.92 56.35 37.66
CA ASN A 223 -35.35 56.47 39.06
C ASN A 223 -35.55 55.19 39.86
#